data_f4d30168f7c5aac7c92967156d0bb8b0
#
_entry.id   f4d30168f7c5aac7c92967156d0bb8b0
#
_cell.length_a   1.000
_cell.length_b   1.000
_cell.length_c   1.000
_cell.angle_alpha   90.00
_cell.angle_beta   90.00
_cell.angle_gamma   90.00
#
_symmetry.space_group_name_H-M   'P 1'
#
loop_
_entity.id
_entity.type
_entity.pdbx_description
1 polymer ?
#
loop_
_entity_poly.entity_id
_entity_poly.type
_entity_poly.pdbx_seq_one_letter_code
_entity_poly.pdbx_strand_id
1 'polypeptide(L)'
;MIRYFLAFILLISHKLVLCQDTTVFALKDLYEQMRRHHPIVKLANLYPRIAEEEIRIARGNFDPKIEADYVQKTLKDKFYYSYWDSRLKAPIWIGELKVGYELNEGELISLENKSPREGLMYAGISIPLGQNLIIDARRAVLRQAKFMQQMAEAERIKELNKLFFTATKDYWEWFFTYRQLILVREGYRLADERYKFVRQRILLGEGANIDSVEARITLQERTVQLRQAEIDFKNAGLILSNHLWQEGSIPLELPENAIPEDLAAIEKISESRLNELLIFAQENHPEIQKIRFKLAQLDIERRFQQDRLKPQINLNYNLLSAYNPMKFEANNEYFANNYKIGFDFSFPILLRKERGKINQIRFKLDQTRFEQTQLAREISNQVKTAYNEVVLLEQNIALQESMVANQETLTEAEYQKFRNGESSVFLINARETKLIEMRVKLVALQTKYEKAKVMLRWAAGERFWE
;
A
#
# COMPACT_ATOMS: atom_id res chain seq x y z
N MET A 1 10.76 -72.17 1.41
CA MET A 1 10.52 -71.13 2.45
C MET A 1 10.56 -69.69 1.94
N ILE A 2 11.22 -69.34 0.85
CA ILE A 2 11.33 -67.98 0.33
C ILE A 2 10.05 -67.44 -0.39
N ARG A 3 9.21 -68.37 -0.91
CA ARG A 3 7.97 -67.97 -1.65
C ARG A 3 6.80 -67.50 -0.77
N TYR A 4 6.81 -67.81 0.52
CA TYR A 4 5.75 -67.36 1.46
C TYR A 4 6.10 -66.09 2.20
N PHE A 5 7.38 -65.71 2.17
CA PHE A 5 7.85 -64.45 2.79
C PHE A 5 7.57 -63.23 1.91
N LEU A 6 7.56 -63.40 0.58
CA LEU A 6 7.22 -62.35 -0.38
C LEU A 6 5.71 -62.06 -0.46
N ALA A 7 4.84 -63.05 -0.18
CA ALA A 7 3.41 -62.90 -0.12
C ALA A 7 2.94 -62.13 1.15
N PHE A 8 3.69 -62.21 2.24
CA PHE A 8 3.38 -61.53 3.51
C PHE A 8 3.78 -60.06 3.49
N ILE A 9 4.81 -59.67 2.72
CA ILE A 9 5.21 -58.26 2.53
C ILE A 9 4.25 -57.53 1.61
N LEU A 10 3.56 -58.22 0.67
CA LEU A 10 2.59 -57.59 -0.24
C LEU A 10 1.21 -57.34 0.41
N LEU A 11 0.93 -57.93 1.59
CA LEU A 11 -0.34 -57.75 2.32
C LEU A 11 -0.29 -56.66 3.39
N ILE A 12 0.89 -56.10 3.69
CA ILE A 12 1.07 -54.99 4.66
C ILE A 12 1.02 -53.64 3.97
N SER A 13 1.07 -53.54 2.63
CA SER A 13 1.11 -52.28 1.88
C SER A 13 -0.25 -51.64 1.58
N HIS A 14 -1.35 -52.13 2.13
CA HIS A 14 -2.70 -51.65 1.80
C HIS A 14 -3.52 -51.19 2.99
N LYS A 15 -2.96 -50.45 3.92
CA LYS A 15 -3.73 -49.57 4.82
C LYS A 15 -2.90 -48.38 5.30
N LEU A 16 -2.34 -47.59 4.39
CA LEU A 16 -2.22 -46.17 4.63
C LEU A 16 -3.59 -45.58 4.26
N VAL A 17 -4.57 -45.68 5.17
CA VAL A 17 -5.64 -44.72 5.23
C VAL A 17 -4.97 -43.40 5.53
N LEU A 18 -4.75 -42.61 4.49
CA LEU A 18 -4.47 -41.19 4.62
C LEU A 18 -5.68 -40.61 5.37
N CYS A 19 -5.58 -40.57 6.70
CA CYS A 19 -6.34 -39.63 7.48
C CYS A 19 -5.93 -38.27 6.89
N GLN A 20 -6.78 -37.67 6.09
CA GLN A 20 -6.60 -36.29 5.64
C GLN A 20 -6.72 -35.44 6.91
N ASP A 21 -5.59 -35.25 7.60
CA ASP A 21 -5.54 -34.30 8.71
C ASP A 21 -5.99 -32.95 8.15
N THR A 22 -7.16 -32.50 8.62
CA THR A 22 -7.66 -31.16 8.28
C THR A 22 -6.71 -30.12 8.81
N THR A 23 -6.18 -29.28 7.94
CA THR A 23 -5.28 -28.19 8.33
C THR A 23 -6.09 -26.93 8.60
N VAL A 24 -6.06 -26.45 9.84
CA VAL A 24 -6.68 -25.18 10.18
C VAL A 24 -5.81 -24.04 9.62
N PHE A 25 -6.41 -23.18 8.82
CA PHE A 25 -5.77 -22.01 8.25
C PHE A 25 -6.39 -20.74 8.86
N ALA A 26 -5.64 -20.10 9.76
CA ALA A 26 -6.10 -18.91 10.49
C ALA A 26 -5.88 -17.63 9.67
N LEU A 27 -6.63 -16.57 9.99
CA LEU A 27 -6.44 -15.25 9.38
C LEU A 27 -5.02 -14.70 9.61
N LYS A 28 -4.42 -15.03 10.76
CA LYS A 28 -3.04 -14.66 11.09
C LYS A 28 -2.03 -15.32 10.14
N ASP A 29 -2.25 -16.59 9.78
CA ASP A 29 -1.38 -17.32 8.85
C ASP A 29 -1.41 -16.67 7.46
N LEU A 30 -2.62 -16.27 7.00
CA LEU A 30 -2.79 -15.50 5.76
C LEU A 30 -1.95 -14.21 5.79
N TYR A 31 -2.03 -13.43 6.87
CA TYR A 31 -1.26 -12.19 6.98
C TYR A 31 0.25 -12.41 6.99
N GLU A 32 0.73 -13.44 7.68
CA GLU A 32 2.15 -13.79 7.69
C GLU A 32 2.65 -14.22 6.30
N GLN A 33 1.89 -15.07 5.61
CA GLN A 33 2.18 -15.51 4.26
C GLN A 33 2.25 -14.32 3.28
N MET A 34 1.25 -13.43 3.33
CA MET A 34 1.19 -12.25 2.50
C MET A 34 2.36 -11.29 2.77
N ARG A 35 2.67 -11.02 4.04
CA ARG A 35 3.79 -10.13 4.40
C ARG A 35 5.12 -10.59 3.83
N ARG A 36 5.35 -11.90 3.82
CA ARG A 36 6.64 -12.48 3.37
C ARG A 36 6.74 -12.56 1.84
N HIS A 37 5.69 -12.92 1.16
CA HIS A 37 5.80 -13.40 -0.22
C HIS A 37 4.94 -12.65 -1.24
N HIS A 38 3.89 -11.92 -0.81
CA HIS A 38 2.95 -11.33 -1.74
C HIS A 38 3.59 -10.25 -2.65
N PRO A 39 3.41 -10.32 -4.00
CA PRO A 39 4.04 -9.39 -4.94
C PRO A 39 3.70 -7.91 -4.67
N ILE A 40 2.44 -7.59 -4.29
CA ILE A 40 2.03 -6.22 -3.97
C ILE A 40 2.75 -5.70 -2.72
N VAL A 41 3.07 -6.54 -1.73
CA VAL A 41 3.87 -6.13 -0.57
C VAL A 41 5.29 -5.75 -1.01
N LYS A 42 5.89 -6.55 -1.90
CA LYS A 42 7.20 -6.24 -2.50
C LYS A 42 7.15 -4.94 -3.30
N LEU A 43 6.10 -4.77 -4.13
CA LEU A 43 5.87 -3.54 -4.91
C LEU A 43 5.71 -2.32 -3.98
N ALA A 44 4.87 -2.40 -2.95
CA ALA A 44 4.67 -1.30 -2.00
C ALA A 44 5.98 -0.89 -1.30
N ASN A 45 6.84 -1.84 -0.97
CA ASN A 45 8.14 -1.58 -0.38
C ASN A 45 9.15 -0.92 -1.34
N LEU A 46 8.86 -0.84 -2.64
CA LEU A 46 9.68 -0.08 -3.59
C LEU A 46 9.38 1.43 -3.55
N TYR A 47 8.19 1.88 -3.14
CA TYR A 47 7.86 3.31 -3.09
C TYR A 47 8.86 4.13 -2.26
N PRO A 48 9.17 3.77 -1.00
CA PRO A 48 10.18 4.50 -0.22
C PRO A 48 11.58 4.43 -0.84
N ARG A 49 11.96 3.28 -1.42
CA ARG A 49 13.27 3.12 -2.08
C ARG A 49 13.43 4.01 -3.30
N ILE A 50 12.39 4.11 -4.13
CA ILE A 50 12.38 5.04 -5.27
C ILE A 50 12.54 6.48 -4.77
N ALA A 51 11.83 6.85 -3.70
CA ALA A 51 11.93 8.18 -3.12
C ALA A 51 13.31 8.45 -2.46
N GLU A 52 14.00 7.45 -1.97
CA GLU A 52 15.40 7.55 -1.50
C GLU A 52 16.34 7.87 -2.67
N GLU A 53 16.15 7.25 -3.83
CA GLU A 53 16.93 7.58 -5.03
C GLU A 53 16.62 8.99 -5.55
N GLU A 54 15.38 9.47 -5.44
CA GLU A 54 15.03 10.87 -5.74
C GLU A 54 15.79 11.86 -4.82
N ILE A 55 15.98 11.51 -3.54
CA ILE A 55 16.84 12.31 -2.64
C ILE A 55 18.30 12.25 -3.09
N ARG A 56 18.79 11.08 -3.53
CA ARG A 56 20.14 10.93 -4.06
C ARG A 56 20.35 11.78 -5.32
N ILE A 57 19.40 11.74 -6.26
CA ILE A 57 19.38 12.60 -7.46
C ILE A 57 19.40 14.08 -7.06
N ALA A 58 18.56 14.46 -6.07
CA ALA A 58 18.54 15.86 -5.58
C ALA A 58 19.86 16.30 -4.94
N ARG A 59 20.58 15.39 -4.25
CA ARG A 59 21.91 15.63 -3.71
C ARG A 59 22.95 15.77 -4.81
N GLY A 60 22.83 15.04 -5.93
CA GLY A 60 23.70 15.15 -7.09
C GLY A 60 23.75 16.55 -7.70
N ASN A 61 22.78 17.43 -7.41
CA ASN A 61 22.87 18.84 -7.77
C ASN A 61 23.98 19.62 -7.01
N PHE A 62 24.54 19.02 -5.97
CA PHE A 62 25.66 19.57 -5.20
C PHE A 62 27.00 18.90 -5.56
N ASP A 63 27.02 17.96 -6.49
CA ASP A 63 28.24 17.29 -6.89
C ASP A 63 29.17 18.22 -7.64
N PRO A 64 30.49 18.17 -7.37
CA PRO A 64 31.48 18.90 -8.14
C PRO A 64 31.44 18.48 -9.62
N LYS A 65 31.63 19.45 -10.51
CA LYS A 65 31.64 19.25 -11.96
C LYS A 65 32.96 19.76 -12.56
N ILE A 66 33.52 18.95 -13.43
CA ILE A 66 34.62 19.36 -14.28
C ILE A 66 34.03 19.86 -15.59
N GLU A 67 34.37 21.07 -15.98
CA GLU A 67 33.99 21.68 -17.24
C GLU A 67 35.25 22.08 -17.97
N ALA A 68 35.26 21.95 -19.30
CA ALA A 68 36.35 22.44 -20.15
C ALA A 68 35.74 23.07 -21.40
N ASP A 69 36.14 24.30 -21.65
CA ASP A 69 35.70 25.06 -22.81
C ASP A 69 36.94 25.35 -23.70
N TYR A 70 36.82 25.07 -25.00
CA TYR A 70 37.84 25.44 -25.99
C TYR A 70 37.17 26.18 -27.13
N VAL A 71 37.71 27.36 -27.45
CA VAL A 71 37.23 28.19 -28.54
C VAL A 71 38.43 28.66 -29.36
N GLN A 72 38.43 28.41 -30.68
CA GLN A 72 39.42 28.88 -31.59
C GLN A 72 38.77 29.70 -32.73
N LYS A 73 39.38 30.78 -33.11
CA LYS A 73 38.97 31.61 -34.25
C LYS A 73 40.08 31.74 -35.28
N THR A 74 39.79 31.24 -36.50
CA THR A 74 40.61 31.44 -37.72
C THR A 74 39.73 32.04 -38.78
N LEU A 75 40.19 33.10 -39.48
CA LEU A 75 39.44 33.75 -40.57
C LEU A 75 40.41 34.18 -41.65
N LYS A 76 40.14 33.81 -42.93
CA LYS A 76 40.99 34.08 -44.09
C LYS A 76 42.43 33.59 -43.88
N ASP A 77 42.57 32.33 -43.44
CA ASP A 77 43.83 31.64 -43.11
C ASP A 77 44.68 32.30 -42.04
N LYS A 78 44.15 33.31 -41.36
CA LYS A 78 44.81 33.98 -40.24
C LYS A 78 44.27 33.46 -38.91
N PHE A 79 45.17 32.97 -38.04
CA PHE A 79 44.88 32.63 -36.65
C PHE A 79 44.65 33.89 -35.82
N TYR A 80 43.47 33.96 -35.20
CA TYR A 80 43.09 35.12 -34.38
C TYR A 80 43.40 34.84 -32.91
N TYR A 81 42.80 33.77 -32.37
CA TYR A 81 42.98 33.37 -30.99
C TYR A 81 42.54 31.96 -30.73
N SER A 82 43.02 31.37 -29.64
CA SER A 82 42.45 30.24 -28.97
C SER A 82 42.27 30.53 -27.48
N TYR A 83 41.17 30.11 -26.94
CA TYR A 83 40.84 30.16 -25.50
C TYR A 83 40.64 28.74 -25.00
N TRP A 84 41.36 28.35 -23.96
CA TRP A 84 41.19 27.12 -23.22
C TRP A 84 40.88 27.49 -21.79
N ASP A 85 39.73 27.03 -21.22
CA ASP A 85 39.38 27.16 -19.81
C ASP A 85 38.90 25.80 -19.29
N SER A 86 39.64 25.22 -18.38
CA SER A 86 39.26 23.98 -17.66
C SER A 86 39.07 24.32 -16.18
N ARG A 87 37.91 23.90 -15.64
CA ARG A 87 37.55 24.29 -14.28
C ARG A 87 36.78 23.18 -13.54
N LEU A 88 37.08 23.04 -12.26
CA LEU A 88 36.30 22.30 -11.27
C LEU A 88 35.37 23.30 -10.58
N LYS A 89 34.05 23.07 -10.70
CA LYS A 89 33.01 23.80 -9.98
C LYS A 89 32.46 22.92 -8.87
N ALA A 90 32.51 23.38 -7.63
CA ALA A 90 31.96 22.69 -6.46
C ALA A 90 30.88 23.58 -5.83
N PRO A 91 29.59 23.25 -6.05
CA PRO A 91 28.48 23.91 -5.38
C PRO A 91 28.56 23.68 -3.87
N ILE A 92 28.58 24.80 -3.11
CA ILE A 92 28.48 24.78 -1.64
C ILE A 92 27.14 25.33 -1.18
N TRP A 93 26.87 25.27 0.13
CA TRP A 93 25.57 25.68 0.67
C TRP A 93 25.20 27.14 0.35
N ILE A 94 26.16 28.07 0.39
CA ILE A 94 25.95 29.51 0.21
C ILE A 94 26.52 30.07 -1.12
N GLY A 95 26.94 29.19 -2.04
CA GLY A 95 27.54 29.67 -3.29
C GLY A 95 28.18 28.53 -4.08
N GLU A 96 29.28 28.86 -4.77
CA GLU A 96 30.02 27.93 -5.62
C GLU A 96 31.53 28.22 -5.52
N LEU A 97 32.30 27.19 -5.22
CA LEU A 97 33.76 27.21 -5.33
C LEU A 97 34.18 26.86 -6.75
N LYS A 98 35.21 27.53 -7.25
CA LYS A 98 35.77 27.32 -8.59
C LYS A 98 37.29 27.22 -8.48
N VAL A 99 37.86 26.23 -9.11
CA VAL A 99 39.29 26.09 -9.32
C VAL A 99 39.49 25.75 -10.79
N GLY A 100 40.34 26.51 -11.48
CA GLY A 100 40.50 26.31 -12.90
C GLY A 100 41.86 26.76 -13.43
N TYR A 101 42.04 26.43 -14.70
CA TYR A 101 43.20 26.77 -15.49
C TYR A 101 42.74 27.37 -16.82
N GLU A 102 43.28 28.54 -17.15
CA GLU A 102 42.97 29.34 -18.35
C GLU A 102 44.24 29.51 -19.16
N LEU A 103 44.17 29.20 -20.47
CA LEU A 103 45.24 29.43 -21.43
C LEU A 103 44.68 30.12 -22.66
N ASN A 104 45.12 31.35 -22.89
CA ASN A 104 44.64 32.19 -23.99
C ASN A 104 45.83 32.58 -24.86
N GLU A 105 45.81 32.17 -26.14
CA GLU A 105 46.87 32.37 -27.10
C GLU A 105 46.33 33.04 -28.38
N GLY A 106 47.16 33.89 -29.02
CA GLY A 106 46.82 34.50 -30.31
C GLY A 106 47.38 35.90 -30.48
N GLU A 107 47.47 36.38 -31.73
CA GLU A 107 47.97 37.68 -32.06
C GLU A 107 46.95 38.82 -31.83
N LEU A 108 45.66 38.50 -31.90
CA LEU A 108 44.56 39.44 -31.82
C LEU A 108 43.73 39.28 -30.55
N ILE A 109 44.38 38.94 -29.44
CA ILE A 109 43.76 38.89 -28.11
C ILE A 109 43.89 40.28 -27.47
N SER A 110 42.80 40.78 -26.86
CA SER A 110 42.84 41.95 -26.03
C SER A 110 43.77 41.75 -24.83
N LEU A 111 44.49 42.79 -24.43
CA LEU A 111 45.48 42.72 -23.34
C LEU A 111 44.90 42.18 -22.04
N GLU A 112 43.64 42.47 -21.78
CA GLU A 112 42.89 42.00 -20.59
C GLU A 112 42.60 40.50 -20.57
N ASN A 113 42.58 39.86 -21.75
CA ASN A 113 42.32 38.41 -21.88
C ASN A 113 43.60 37.61 -22.14
N LYS A 114 44.76 38.24 -22.17
CA LYS A 114 46.04 37.60 -22.42
C LYS A 114 46.51 36.88 -21.15
N SER A 115 46.69 35.57 -21.23
CA SER A 115 47.30 34.77 -20.15
C SER A 115 48.83 34.77 -20.26
N PRO A 116 49.57 34.45 -19.17
CA PRO A 116 50.97 34.07 -19.26
C PRO A 116 51.15 32.88 -20.24
N ARG A 117 52.37 32.69 -20.77
CA ARG A 117 52.69 31.59 -21.70
C ARG A 117 52.41 30.19 -21.09
N GLU A 118 52.59 30.07 -19.80
CA GLU A 118 52.37 28.83 -19.05
C GLU A 118 50.91 28.70 -18.56
N GLY A 119 50.04 29.62 -18.92
CA GLY A 119 48.63 29.67 -18.48
C GLY A 119 48.43 30.36 -17.13
N LEU A 120 47.18 30.48 -16.73
CA LEU A 120 46.74 31.16 -15.52
C LEU A 120 45.88 30.19 -14.68
N MET A 121 46.33 29.86 -13.49
CA MET A 121 45.51 29.16 -12.51
C MET A 121 44.65 30.16 -11.73
N TYR A 122 43.41 29.76 -11.41
CA TYR A 122 42.58 30.54 -10.54
C TYR A 122 41.83 29.65 -9.53
N ALA A 123 41.63 30.21 -8.33
CA ALA A 123 40.77 29.61 -7.32
C ALA A 123 39.83 30.69 -6.77
N GLY A 124 38.55 30.46 -6.77
CA GLY A 124 37.60 31.49 -6.41
C GLY A 124 36.29 30.98 -5.84
N ILE A 125 35.50 31.96 -5.40
CA ILE A 125 34.17 31.76 -4.85
C ILE A 125 33.17 32.68 -5.54
N SER A 126 31.99 32.13 -5.84
CA SER A 126 30.85 32.92 -6.31
C SER A 126 29.75 32.89 -5.25
N ILE A 127 29.38 34.02 -4.70
CA ILE A 127 28.40 34.14 -3.63
C ILE A 127 27.19 34.95 -4.13
N PRO A 128 25.98 34.43 -4.11
CA PRO A 128 24.78 35.21 -4.38
C PRO A 128 24.47 36.12 -3.18
N LEU A 129 24.33 37.41 -3.39
CA LEU A 129 24.01 38.42 -2.36
C LEU A 129 22.52 38.79 -2.32
N GLY A 130 21.75 38.40 -3.33
CA GLY A 130 20.32 38.67 -3.45
C GLY A 130 19.48 37.40 -3.58
N GLN A 131 18.99 37.13 -4.79
CA GLN A 131 18.35 35.89 -5.16
C GLN A 131 19.31 34.71 -4.93
N ASN A 132 18.78 33.54 -4.51
CA ASN A 132 19.50 32.29 -4.23
C ASN A 132 20.39 32.29 -2.96
N LEU A 133 20.43 33.36 -2.16
CA LEU A 133 21.20 33.37 -0.92
C LEU A 133 20.61 32.43 0.14
N ILE A 134 19.29 32.50 0.40
CA ILE A 134 18.60 31.73 1.44
C ILE A 134 18.09 30.39 0.89
N ILE A 135 17.52 30.42 -0.31
CA ILE A 135 16.99 29.25 -0.98
C ILE A 135 17.27 29.34 -2.49
N ASP A 136 17.92 28.34 -3.04
CA ASP A 136 18.13 28.18 -4.47
C ASP A 136 17.40 26.94 -4.99
N ALA A 137 17.46 26.68 -6.30
CA ALA A 137 16.81 25.54 -6.92
C ALA A 137 17.28 24.19 -6.32
N ARG A 138 18.60 24.05 -6.04
CA ARG A 138 19.20 22.82 -5.49
C ARG A 138 18.66 22.52 -4.10
N ARG A 139 18.66 23.54 -3.21
CA ARG A 139 18.13 23.43 -1.84
C ARG A 139 16.63 23.24 -1.83
N ALA A 140 15.88 23.86 -2.73
CA ALA A 140 14.43 23.68 -2.87
C ALA A 140 14.11 22.25 -3.30
N VAL A 141 14.73 21.73 -4.36
CA VAL A 141 14.53 20.36 -4.85
C VAL A 141 14.90 19.33 -3.77
N LEU A 142 16.02 19.50 -3.06
CA LEU A 142 16.41 18.59 -1.99
C LEU A 142 15.40 18.56 -0.82
N ARG A 143 14.86 19.74 -0.44
CA ARG A 143 13.83 19.82 0.61
C ARG A 143 12.51 19.21 0.15
N GLN A 144 12.13 19.42 -1.11
CA GLN A 144 10.93 18.81 -1.71
C GLN A 144 11.05 17.29 -1.79
N ALA A 145 12.21 16.75 -2.20
CA ALA A 145 12.46 15.32 -2.28
C ALA A 145 12.30 14.60 -0.91
N LYS A 146 12.67 15.26 0.20
CA LYS A 146 12.44 14.73 1.55
C LYS A 146 10.95 14.58 1.88
N PHE A 147 10.11 15.53 1.47
CA PHE A 147 8.66 15.40 1.63
C PHE A 147 8.07 14.35 0.68
N MET A 148 8.63 14.19 -0.53
CA MET A 148 8.24 13.09 -1.43
C MET A 148 8.52 11.71 -0.81
N GLN A 149 9.61 11.54 -0.07
CA GLN A 149 9.89 10.31 0.67
C GLN A 149 8.81 10.00 1.72
N GLN A 150 8.38 11.02 2.47
CA GLN A 150 7.30 10.87 3.45
C GLN A 150 5.95 10.57 2.79
N MET A 151 5.68 11.17 1.62
CA MET A 151 4.49 10.84 0.81
C MET A 151 4.54 9.41 0.27
N ALA A 152 5.71 8.93 -0.14
CA ALA A 152 5.91 7.57 -0.61
C ALA A 152 5.67 6.52 0.50
N GLU A 153 6.07 6.83 1.75
CA GLU A 153 5.76 5.97 2.90
C GLU A 153 4.25 5.94 3.20
N ALA A 154 3.57 7.08 3.13
CA ALA A 154 2.12 7.13 3.26
C ALA A 154 1.41 6.32 2.15
N GLU A 155 1.90 6.38 0.91
CA GLU A 155 1.38 5.56 -0.20
C GLU A 155 1.62 4.08 0.03
N ARG A 156 2.81 3.69 0.53
CA ARG A 156 3.10 2.30 0.91
C ARG A 156 2.08 1.76 1.91
N ILE A 157 1.82 2.51 2.98
CA ILE A 157 0.85 2.12 4.01
C ILE A 157 -0.56 2.00 3.41
N LYS A 158 -0.96 2.94 2.56
CA LYS A 158 -2.26 2.91 1.89
C LYS A 158 -2.44 1.65 1.04
N GLU A 159 -1.45 1.30 0.21
CA GLU A 159 -1.51 0.12 -0.65
C GLU A 159 -1.52 -1.19 0.17
N LEU A 160 -0.73 -1.26 1.25
CA LEU A 160 -0.76 -2.40 2.15
C LEU A 160 -2.12 -2.53 2.84
N ASN A 161 -2.66 -1.44 3.40
CA ASN A 161 -3.98 -1.45 4.03
C ASN A 161 -5.08 -1.92 3.06
N LYS A 162 -5.04 -1.47 1.80
CA LYS A 162 -5.99 -1.90 0.77
C LYS A 162 -5.85 -3.40 0.47
N LEU A 163 -4.62 -3.89 0.31
CA LEU A 163 -4.35 -5.30 0.05
C LEU A 163 -4.88 -6.20 1.18
N PHE A 164 -4.48 -5.91 2.42
CA PHE A 164 -4.88 -6.71 3.58
C PHE A 164 -6.38 -6.62 3.85
N PHE A 165 -7.00 -5.46 3.61
CA PHE A 165 -8.45 -5.32 3.69
C PHE A 165 -9.18 -6.24 2.71
N THR A 166 -8.74 -6.29 1.45
CA THR A 166 -9.33 -7.17 0.44
C THR A 166 -9.15 -8.63 0.83
N ALA A 167 -7.93 -9.03 1.20
CA ALA A 167 -7.63 -10.39 1.61
C ALA A 167 -8.45 -10.84 2.84
N THR A 168 -8.65 -9.94 3.81
CA THR A 168 -9.48 -10.22 4.98
C THR A 168 -10.95 -10.45 4.60
N LYS A 169 -11.48 -9.65 3.67
CA LYS A 169 -12.85 -9.86 3.17
C LYS A 169 -12.98 -11.21 2.48
N ASP A 170 -12.01 -11.61 1.68
CA ASP A 170 -12.01 -12.88 0.97
C ASP A 170 -11.85 -14.07 1.93
N TYR A 171 -11.04 -13.91 3.00
CA TYR A 171 -10.93 -14.91 4.07
C TYR A 171 -12.27 -15.13 4.78
N TRP A 172 -12.98 -14.05 5.16
CA TRP A 172 -14.27 -14.15 5.81
C TRP A 172 -15.38 -14.64 4.87
N GLU A 173 -15.26 -14.46 3.55
CA GLU A 173 -16.16 -15.10 2.58
C GLU A 173 -15.91 -16.60 2.51
N TRP A 174 -14.65 -17.02 2.49
CA TRP A 174 -14.29 -18.44 2.55
C TRP A 174 -14.75 -19.10 3.86
N PHE A 175 -14.64 -18.42 4.99
CA PHE A 175 -15.20 -18.86 6.27
C PHE A 175 -16.72 -19.06 6.18
N PHE A 176 -17.43 -18.08 5.61
CA PHE A 176 -18.88 -18.16 5.46
C PHE A 176 -19.29 -19.38 4.63
N THR A 177 -18.69 -19.56 3.46
CA THR A 177 -19.02 -20.70 2.57
C THR A 177 -18.71 -22.05 3.19
N TYR A 178 -17.63 -22.15 3.98
CA TYR A 178 -17.32 -23.35 4.76
C TYR A 178 -18.41 -23.66 5.79
N ARG A 179 -18.79 -22.69 6.58
CA ARG A 179 -19.84 -22.88 7.62
C ARG A 179 -21.19 -23.19 6.98
N GLN A 180 -21.53 -22.55 5.88
CA GLN A 180 -22.73 -22.85 5.10
C GLN A 180 -22.72 -24.31 4.59
N LEU A 181 -21.60 -24.77 4.04
CA LEU A 181 -21.43 -26.13 3.57
C LEU A 181 -21.69 -27.13 4.68
N ILE A 182 -21.18 -26.92 5.89
CA ILE A 182 -21.41 -27.80 7.04
C ILE A 182 -22.90 -27.88 7.38
N LEU A 183 -23.60 -26.73 7.48
CA LEU A 183 -25.02 -26.66 7.80
C LEU A 183 -25.88 -27.31 6.72
N VAL A 184 -25.57 -27.11 5.45
CA VAL A 184 -26.30 -27.72 4.33
C VAL A 184 -26.04 -29.22 4.27
N ARG A 185 -24.82 -29.71 4.56
CA ARG A 185 -24.48 -31.13 4.63
C ARG A 185 -25.23 -31.82 5.74
N GLU A 186 -25.38 -31.19 6.91
CA GLU A 186 -26.22 -31.69 8.00
C GLU A 186 -27.69 -31.80 7.54
N GLY A 187 -28.22 -30.78 6.88
CA GLY A 187 -29.57 -30.79 6.33
C GLY A 187 -29.80 -31.91 5.30
N TYR A 188 -28.81 -32.17 4.43
CA TYR A 188 -28.86 -33.27 3.50
C TYR A 188 -28.90 -34.64 4.24
N ARG A 189 -28.04 -34.84 5.24
CA ARG A 189 -28.00 -36.06 6.05
C ARG A 189 -29.34 -36.32 6.72
N LEU A 190 -29.94 -35.32 7.34
CA LEU A 190 -31.26 -35.45 8.00
C LEU A 190 -32.37 -35.81 6.99
N ALA A 191 -32.36 -35.20 5.81
CA ALA A 191 -33.34 -35.49 4.77
C ALA A 191 -33.17 -36.90 4.19
N ASP A 192 -31.95 -37.42 4.02
CA ASP A 192 -31.66 -38.77 3.56
C ASP A 192 -32.12 -39.83 4.59
N GLU A 193 -31.81 -39.62 5.86
CA GLU A 193 -32.24 -40.46 6.96
C GLU A 193 -33.80 -40.53 7.04
N ARG A 194 -34.45 -39.37 6.89
CA ARG A 194 -35.91 -39.29 6.89
C ARG A 194 -36.53 -40.00 5.68
N TYR A 195 -36.00 -39.79 4.48
CA TYR A 195 -36.49 -40.50 3.30
C TYR A 195 -36.41 -42.02 3.46
N LYS A 196 -35.29 -42.53 4.01
CA LYS A 196 -35.11 -43.94 4.31
C LYS A 196 -36.14 -44.44 5.35
N PHE A 197 -36.37 -43.70 6.42
CA PHE A 197 -37.33 -44.02 7.46
C PHE A 197 -38.80 -44.05 6.93
N VAL A 198 -39.22 -43.02 6.22
CA VAL A 198 -40.57 -42.92 5.64
C VAL A 198 -40.80 -44.05 4.65
N ARG A 199 -39.82 -44.37 3.81
CA ARG A 199 -39.90 -45.49 2.87
C ARG A 199 -40.07 -46.82 3.58
N GLN A 200 -39.39 -47.07 4.70
CA GLN A 200 -39.57 -48.29 5.50
C GLN A 200 -40.98 -48.38 6.09
N ARG A 201 -41.50 -47.30 6.66
CA ARG A 201 -42.86 -47.28 7.21
C ARG A 201 -43.94 -47.63 6.16
N ILE A 202 -43.79 -47.10 4.96
CA ILE A 202 -44.72 -47.41 3.85
C ILE A 202 -44.65 -48.87 3.45
N LEU A 203 -43.45 -49.50 3.42
CA LEU A 203 -43.30 -50.94 3.14
C LEU A 203 -43.96 -51.80 4.20
N LEU A 204 -44.08 -51.35 5.45
CA LEU A 204 -44.75 -51.98 6.56
C LEU A 204 -46.26 -51.68 6.59
N GLY A 205 -46.77 -50.84 5.66
CA GLY A 205 -48.19 -50.47 5.60
C GLY A 205 -48.60 -49.38 6.59
N GLU A 206 -47.64 -48.69 7.23
CA GLU A 206 -47.86 -47.69 8.30
C GLU A 206 -47.89 -46.28 7.83
N GLY A 207 -47.82 -45.98 6.52
CA GLY A 207 -47.75 -44.64 5.98
C GLY A 207 -48.41 -44.46 4.61
N ALA A 208 -48.72 -43.24 4.25
CA ALA A 208 -49.26 -42.88 2.94
C ALA A 208 -48.17 -42.81 1.88
N ASN A 209 -48.43 -43.30 0.65
CA ASN A 209 -47.45 -43.21 -0.46
C ASN A 209 -47.03 -41.78 -0.78
N ILE A 210 -47.88 -40.78 -0.58
CA ILE A 210 -47.63 -39.37 -0.79
C ILE A 210 -46.48 -38.86 0.09
N ASP A 211 -46.33 -39.37 1.33
CA ASP A 211 -45.27 -38.96 2.26
C ASP A 211 -43.89 -39.36 1.72
N SER A 212 -43.77 -40.47 0.98
CA SER A 212 -42.53 -40.91 0.33
C SER A 212 -42.15 -39.97 -0.82
N VAL A 213 -43.13 -39.46 -1.56
CA VAL A 213 -42.89 -38.51 -2.66
C VAL A 213 -42.40 -37.18 -2.09
N GLU A 214 -43.01 -36.69 -1.02
CA GLU A 214 -42.63 -35.48 -0.34
C GLU A 214 -41.23 -35.56 0.25
N ALA A 215 -40.91 -36.64 0.98
CA ALA A 215 -39.56 -36.87 1.53
C ALA A 215 -38.49 -36.95 0.43
N ARG A 216 -38.84 -37.55 -0.74
CA ARG A 216 -37.95 -37.64 -1.90
C ARG A 216 -37.68 -36.28 -2.53
N ILE A 217 -38.71 -35.41 -2.68
CA ILE A 217 -38.56 -34.06 -3.19
C ILE A 217 -37.61 -33.26 -2.28
N THR A 218 -37.85 -33.33 -0.97
CA THR A 218 -36.98 -32.64 0.01
C THR A 218 -35.54 -33.14 -0.08
N LEU A 219 -35.27 -34.42 -0.20
CA LEU A 219 -33.93 -34.98 -0.38
C LEU A 219 -33.28 -34.47 -1.67
N GLN A 220 -34.02 -34.40 -2.79
CA GLN A 220 -33.52 -33.87 -4.05
C GLN A 220 -33.16 -32.40 -3.94
N GLU A 221 -33.99 -31.58 -3.30
CA GLU A 221 -33.69 -30.14 -3.03
C GLU A 221 -32.45 -30.00 -2.17
N ARG A 222 -32.28 -30.76 -1.10
CA ARG A 222 -31.08 -30.77 -0.26
C ARG A 222 -29.82 -31.19 -1.03
N THR A 223 -29.96 -32.14 -1.97
CA THR A 223 -28.88 -32.59 -2.83
C THR A 223 -28.39 -31.43 -3.75
N VAL A 224 -29.33 -30.67 -4.32
CA VAL A 224 -28.99 -29.48 -5.14
C VAL A 224 -28.29 -28.43 -4.31
N GLN A 225 -28.82 -28.15 -3.10
CA GLN A 225 -28.23 -27.18 -2.17
C GLN A 225 -26.80 -27.58 -1.75
N LEU A 226 -26.58 -28.88 -1.46
CA LEU A 226 -25.26 -29.38 -1.08
C LEU A 226 -24.23 -29.22 -2.21
N ARG A 227 -24.59 -29.59 -3.43
CA ARG A 227 -23.71 -29.42 -4.60
C ARG A 227 -23.36 -27.95 -4.84
N GLN A 228 -24.35 -27.06 -4.67
CA GLN A 228 -24.07 -25.61 -4.79
C GLN A 228 -23.12 -25.15 -3.70
N ALA A 229 -23.35 -25.53 -2.43
CA ALA A 229 -22.47 -25.13 -1.32
C ALA A 229 -21.02 -25.67 -1.46
N GLU A 230 -20.87 -26.89 -2.03
CA GLU A 230 -19.54 -27.47 -2.33
C GLU A 230 -18.79 -26.63 -3.38
N ILE A 231 -19.46 -26.20 -4.43
CA ILE A 231 -18.86 -25.33 -5.46
C ILE A 231 -18.57 -23.94 -4.91
N ASP A 232 -19.47 -23.35 -4.12
CA ASP A 232 -19.27 -22.03 -3.51
C ASP A 232 -18.05 -22.03 -2.59
N PHE A 233 -17.89 -23.06 -1.77
CA PHE A 233 -16.71 -23.21 -0.91
C PHE A 233 -15.41 -23.35 -1.71
N LYS A 234 -15.41 -24.17 -2.76
CA LYS A 234 -14.26 -24.34 -3.64
C LYS A 234 -13.89 -23.03 -4.34
N ASN A 235 -14.87 -22.30 -4.86
CA ASN A 235 -14.65 -21.01 -5.53
C ASN A 235 -14.12 -19.95 -4.56
N ALA A 236 -14.64 -19.89 -3.34
CA ALA A 236 -14.13 -18.98 -2.31
C ALA A 236 -12.67 -19.31 -1.93
N GLY A 237 -12.30 -20.59 -1.88
CA GLY A 237 -10.91 -21.02 -1.69
C GLY A 237 -9.98 -20.58 -2.83
N LEU A 238 -10.44 -20.67 -4.08
CA LEU A 238 -9.68 -20.17 -5.24
C LEU A 238 -9.51 -18.64 -5.22
N ILE A 239 -10.54 -17.90 -4.81
CA ILE A 239 -10.44 -16.44 -4.63
C ILE A 239 -9.41 -16.10 -3.52
N LEU A 240 -9.47 -16.81 -2.40
CA LEU A 240 -8.50 -16.63 -1.30
C LEU A 240 -7.07 -16.96 -1.75
N SER A 241 -6.90 -17.94 -2.63
CA SER A 241 -5.59 -18.33 -3.19
C SER A 241 -4.90 -17.22 -3.97
N ASN A 242 -5.64 -16.20 -4.47
CA ASN A 242 -5.03 -15.02 -5.10
C ASN A 242 -4.10 -14.26 -4.15
N HIS A 243 -4.26 -14.44 -2.83
CA HIS A 243 -3.44 -13.80 -1.81
C HIS A 243 -2.29 -14.69 -1.31
N LEU A 244 -2.20 -15.94 -1.78
CA LEU A 244 -1.20 -16.92 -1.34
C LEU A 244 -0.04 -17.02 -2.34
N TRP A 245 1.16 -16.79 -1.85
CA TRP A 245 2.38 -16.79 -2.67
C TRP A 245 3.55 -17.43 -1.93
N GLN A 246 4.45 -18.06 -2.69
CA GLN A 246 5.74 -18.56 -2.20
C GLN A 246 6.89 -17.62 -2.55
N GLU A 247 8.06 -17.94 -2.04
CA GLU A 247 9.30 -17.33 -2.46
C GLU A 247 9.47 -17.41 -3.99
N GLY A 248 10.03 -16.36 -4.59
CA GLY A 248 10.12 -16.26 -6.07
C GLY A 248 8.84 -15.76 -6.75
N SER A 249 7.81 -15.32 -5.99
CA SER A 249 6.50 -14.87 -6.52
C SER A 249 5.75 -15.96 -7.28
N ILE A 250 5.84 -17.21 -6.78
CA ILE A 250 5.11 -18.35 -7.31
C ILE A 250 3.74 -18.40 -6.62
N PRO A 251 2.61 -18.42 -7.37
CA PRO A 251 1.28 -18.53 -6.77
C PRO A 251 1.08 -19.87 -6.07
N LEU A 252 0.38 -19.85 -4.94
CA LEU A 252 -0.03 -21.02 -4.18
C LEU A 252 -1.54 -21.16 -4.20
N GLU A 253 -2.00 -22.39 -4.28
CA GLU A 253 -3.39 -22.72 -4.03
C GLU A 253 -3.60 -23.13 -2.57
N LEU A 254 -4.77 -22.79 -2.03
CA LEU A 254 -5.17 -23.24 -0.70
C LEU A 254 -5.31 -24.77 -0.72
N PRO A 255 -4.74 -25.51 0.24
CA PRO A 255 -4.88 -26.96 0.30
C PRO A 255 -6.36 -27.39 0.36
N GLU A 256 -6.75 -28.45 -0.36
CA GLU A 256 -8.14 -28.93 -0.41
C GLU A 256 -8.68 -29.35 0.98
N ASN A 257 -7.80 -29.75 1.90
CA ASN A 257 -8.12 -30.09 3.29
C ASN A 257 -8.06 -28.92 4.26
N ALA A 258 -7.80 -27.69 3.77
CA ALA A 258 -7.78 -26.50 4.61
C ALA A 258 -9.20 -26.12 5.06
N ILE A 259 -9.31 -25.81 6.35
CA ILE A 259 -10.53 -25.30 6.96
C ILE A 259 -10.21 -23.99 7.70
N PRO A 260 -11.14 -23.03 7.74
CA PRO A 260 -10.93 -21.81 8.51
C PRO A 260 -10.96 -22.09 10.03
N GLU A 261 -10.30 -21.23 10.78
CA GLU A 261 -10.38 -21.19 12.23
C GLU A 261 -11.82 -20.87 12.69
N ASP A 262 -12.25 -21.45 13.80
CA ASP A 262 -13.57 -21.13 14.37
C ASP A 262 -13.64 -19.69 14.89
N LEU A 263 -14.84 -19.10 14.83
CA LEU A 263 -15.09 -17.75 15.33
C LEU A 263 -14.88 -17.71 16.85
N ALA A 264 -14.04 -16.76 17.28
CA ALA A 264 -13.99 -16.37 18.68
C ALA A 264 -15.31 -15.69 19.12
N ALA A 265 -15.52 -15.56 20.42
CA ALA A 265 -16.65 -14.82 20.96
C ALA A 265 -16.66 -13.38 20.42
N ILE A 266 -17.85 -12.88 20.12
CA ILE A 266 -18.02 -11.52 19.58
C ILE A 266 -17.60 -10.50 20.63
N GLU A 267 -16.53 -9.77 20.36
CA GLU A 267 -16.03 -8.69 21.16
C GLU A 267 -16.70 -7.36 20.74
N LYS A 268 -17.50 -6.77 21.65
CA LYS A 268 -18.21 -5.52 21.38
C LYS A 268 -17.25 -4.34 21.27
N ILE A 269 -17.47 -3.49 20.28
CA ILE A 269 -16.67 -2.27 20.08
C ILE A 269 -17.32 -1.11 20.86
N SER A 270 -16.59 -0.54 21.81
CA SER A 270 -17.06 0.59 22.63
C SER A 270 -17.05 1.92 21.88
N GLU A 271 -17.87 2.87 22.34
CA GLU A 271 -17.87 4.26 21.84
C GLU A 271 -16.53 4.97 22.12
N SER A 272 -15.82 4.59 23.20
CA SER A 272 -14.46 5.06 23.43
C SER A 272 -13.53 4.72 22.29
N ARG A 273 -13.64 3.49 21.76
CA ARG A 273 -12.84 3.04 20.62
C ARG A 273 -13.14 3.83 19.34
N LEU A 274 -14.39 4.22 19.11
CA LEU A 274 -14.75 5.11 18.02
C LEU A 274 -14.01 6.46 18.12
N ASN A 275 -14.01 7.07 19.31
CA ASN A 275 -13.34 8.36 19.53
C ASN A 275 -11.83 8.26 19.31
N GLU A 276 -11.19 7.19 19.79
CA GLU A 276 -9.78 6.90 19.54
C GLU A 276 -9.49 6.78 18.03
N LEU A 277 -10.31 6.05 17.29
CA LEU A 277 -10.16 5.87 15.85
C LEU A 277 -10.37 7.18 15.07
N LEU A 278 -11.28 8.04 15.51
CA LEU A 278 -11.50 9.36 14.89
C LEU A 278 -10.29 10.28 15.09
N ILE A 279 -9.71 10.30 16.29
CA ILE A 279 -8.49 11.07 16.58
C ILE A 279 -7.31 10.50 15.78
N PHE A 280 -7.14 9.18 15.80
CA PHE A 280 -6.10 8.51 15.05
C PHE A 280 -6.19 8.83 13.53
N ALA A 281 -7.40 8.78 12.97
CA ALA A 281 -7.63 9.06 11.56
C ALA A 281 -7.28 10.51 11.19
N GLN A 282 -7.59 11.49 12.03
CA GLN A 282 -7.25 12.89 11.78
C GLN A 282 -5.74 13.14 11.75
N GLU A 283 -4.98 12.39 12.55
CA GLU A 283 -3.53 12.58 12.67
C GLU A 283 -2.73 11.67 11.74
N ASN A 284 -3.11 10.41 11.61
CA ASN A 284 -2.28 9.34 11.07
C ASN A 284 -2.82 8.70 9.79
N HIS A 285 -4.03 9.08 9.32
CA HIS A 285 -4.57 8.49 8.09
C HIS A 285 -3.63 8.74 6.91
N PRO A 286 -3.23 7.71 6.13
CA PRO A 286 -2.23 7.84 5.07
C PRO A 286 -2.54 8.94 4.05
N GLU A 287 -3.81 9.09 3.66
CA GLU A 287 -4.21 10.13 2.69
C GLU A 287 -4.13 11.54 3.28
N ILE A 288 -4.45 11.73 4.57
CA ILE A 288 -4.28 13.02 5.25
C ILE A 288 -2.79 13.38 5.38
N GLN A 289 -1.96 12.40 5.74
CA GLN A 289 -0.50 12.60 5.79
C GLN A 289 0.06 13.00 4.44
N LYS A 290 -0.37 12.33 3.36
CA LYS A 290 0.03 12.66 2.00
C LYS A 290 -0.31 14.11 1.60
N ILE A 291 -1.54 14.57 1.91
CA ILE A 291 -1.93 15.96 1.66
C ILE A 291 -1.11 16.94 2.52
N ARG A 292 -0.85 16.61 3.78
CA ARG A 292 -0.01 17.43 4.68
C ARG A 292 1.40 17.63 4.11
N PHE A 293 2.02 16.56 3.62
CA PHE A 293 3.35 16.64 3.00
C PHE A 293 3.32 17.37 1.65
N LYS A 294 2.25 17.23 0.85
CA LYS A 294 2.03 18.01 -0.37
C LYS A 294 1.95 19.51 -0.08
N LEU A 295 1.24 19.91 0.98
CA LEU A 295 1.20 21.31 1.43
C LEU A 295 2.59 21.82 1.84
N ALA A 296 3.36 21.01 2.57
CA ALA A 296 4.73 21.36 2.95
C ALA A 296 5.65 21.51 1.72
N GLN A 297 5.52 20.63 0.73
CA GLN A 297 6.24 20.71 -0.55
C GLN A 297 5.89 21.99 -1.31
N LEU A 298 4.59 22.35 -1.40
CA LEU A 298 4.14 23.59 -2.03
C LEU A 298 4.61 24.83 -1.27
N ASP A 299 4.75 24.77 0.06
CA ASP A 299 5.32 25.89 0.84
C ASP A 299 6.80 26.12 0.53
N ILE A 300 7.59 25.04 0.37
CA ILE A 300 8.98 25.17 -0.10
C ILE A 300 9.03 25.84 -1.48
N GLU A 301 8.17 25.40 -2.40
CA GLU A 301 8.09 25.99 -3.74
C GLU A 301 7.70 27.49 -3.67
N ARG A 302 6.73 27.84 -2.82
CA ARG A 302 6.34 29.23 -2.58
C ARG A 302 7.53 30.07 -2.12
N ARG A 303 8.28 29.59 -1.12
CA ARG A 303 9.47 30.30 -0.58
C ARG A 303 10.54 30.46 -1.65
N PHE A 304 10.76 29.45 -2.47
CA PHE A 304 11.69 29.51 -3.59
C PHE A 304 11.27 30.56 -4.62
N GLN A 305 9.99 30.60 -5.01
CA GLN A 305 9.50 31.58 -5.96
C GLN A 305 9.46 33.00 -5.36
N GLN A 306 9.24 33.14 -4.06
CA GLN A 306 9.36 34.44 -3.36
C GLN A 306 10.82 34.98 -3.37
N ASP A 307 11.80 34.09 -3.23
CA ASP A 307 13.22 34.50 -3.32
C ASP A 307 13.56 35.03 -4.73
N ARG A 308 12.88 34.52 -5.77
CA ARG A 308 13.04 34.98 -7.15
C ARG A 308 12.49 36.39 -7.45
N LEU A 309 11.77 37.00 -6.52
CA LEU A 309 11.39 38.41 -6.60
C LEU A 309 12.57 39.36 -6.29
N LYS A 310 13.63 38.86 -5.68
CA LYS A 310 14.82 39.66 -5.36
C LYS A 310 15.68 39.83 -6.60
N PRO A 311 16.49 40.89 -6.66
CA PRO A 311 17.50 41.04 -7.70
C PRO A 311 18.52 39.91 -7.63
N GLN A 312 18.97 39.44 -8.76
CA GLN A 312 20.09 38.52 -8.86
C GLN A 312 21.38 39.34 -8.77
N ILE A 313 22.13 39.11 -7.71
CA ILE A 313 23.40 39.79 -7.43
C ILE A 313 24.39 38.68 -7.11
N ASN A 314 25.46 38.57 -7.91
CA ASN A 314 26.52 37.59 -7.65
C ASN A 314 27.85 38.37 -7.46
N LEU A 315 28.53 38.04 -6.38
CA LEU A 315 29.89 38.48 -6.12
C LEU A 315 30.82 37.32 -6.46
N ASN A 316 31.69 37.56 -7.43
CA ASN A 316 32.72 36.61 -7.86
C ASN A 316 34.07 37.12 -7.39
N TYR A 317 34.81 36.32 -6.67
CA TYR A 317 36.16 36.60 -6.24
C TYR A 317 37.06 35.45 -6.60
N ASN A 318 38.08 35.70 -7.44
CA ASN A 318 39.05 34.71 -7.90
C ASN A 318 40.46 35.20 -7.57
N LEU A 319 41.20 34.39 -6.87
CA LEU A 319 42.64 34.49 -6.70
C LEU A 319 43.30 33.98 -7.97
N LEU A 320 44.32 34.64 -8.46
CA LEU A 320 45.01 34.32 -9.71
C LEU A 320 46.47 33.98 -9.43
N SER A 321 46.99 32.97 -10.15
CA SER A 321 48.41 32.59 -10.07
C SER A 321 48.91 32.20 -11.46
N ALA A 322 50.05 32.72 -11.90
CA ALA A 322 50.71 32.18 -13.08
C ALA A 322 51.09 30.72 -12.84
N TYR A 323 50.75 29.84 -13.78
CA TYR A 323 51.04 28.42 -13.64
C TYR A 323 52.56 28.18 -13.73
N ASN A 324 53.15 27.65 -12.65
CA ASN A 324 54.53 27.17 -12.67
C ASN A 324 54.55 25.73 -12.15
N PRO A 325 54.71 24.73 -13.03
CA PRO A 325 54.67 23.31 -12.63
C PRO A 325 55.80 22.89 -11.70
N MET A 326 56.84 23.71 -11.60
CA MET A 326 58.03 23.38 -10.78
C MET A 326 58.12 24.12 -9.43
N LYS A 327 57.26 25.13 -9.19
CA LYS A 327 57.28 25.89 -7.96
C LYS A 327 55.86 26.13 -7.44
N PHE A 328 55.40 25.23 -6.59
CA PHE A 328 54.20 25.49 -5.78
C PHE A 328 54.64 26.24 -4.49
N GLU A 329 55.03 27.49 -4.61
CA GLU A 329 55.27 28.34 -3.44
C GLU A 329 53.97 29.06 -3.10
N ALA A 330 53.29 28.61 -2.06
CA ALA A 330 52.19 29.33 -1.42
C ALA A 330 52.76 30.55 -0.65
N ASN A 331 53.15 31.59 -1.36
CA ASN A 331 53.62 32.81 -0.73
C ASN A 331 52.43 33.77 -0.53
N ASN A 332 52.12 34.15 0.72
CA ASN A 332 50.98 35.01 1.07
C ASN A 332 50.94 36.36 0.33
N GLU A 333 52.08 36.92 -0.03
CA GLU A 333 52.14 38.17 -0.82
C GLU A 333 51.64 38.01 -2.27
N TYR A 334 51.71 36.80 -2.85
CA TYR A 334 51.30 36.54 -4.22
C TYR A 334 49.79 36.56 -4.37
N PHE A 335 49.04 36.08 -3.38
CA PHE A 335 47.57 36.05 -3.40
C PHE A 335 46.93 37.41 -3.08
N ALA A 336 47.62 38.30 -2.34
CA ALA A 336 47.07 39.61 -1.96
C ALA A 336 47.01 40.59 -3.15
N ASN A 337 47.89 40.43 -4.15
CA ASN A 337 48.05 41.36 -5.26
C ASN A 337 47.49 40.84 -6.60
N ASN A 338 47.14 39.58 -6.70
CA ASN A 338 46.64 38.95 -7.94
C ASN A 338 45.22 38.42 -7.75
N TYR A 339 44.25 39.20 -8.03
CA TYR A 339 42.85 38.83 -7.90
C TYR A 339 41.98 39.41 -9.03
N LYS A 340 40.86 38.75 -9.30
CA LYS A 340 39.79 39.22 -10.17
C LYS A 340 38.50 39.27 -9.38
N ILE A 341 37.95 40.45 -9.20
CA ILE A 341 36.64 40.64 -8.58
C ILE A 341 35.62 40.98 -9.66
N GLY A 342 34.46 40.36 -9.60
CA GLY A 342 33.36 40.62 -10.53
C GLY A 342 32.05 40.76 -9.75
N PHE A 343 31.21 41.65 -10.24
CA PHE A 343 29.88 41.88 -9.70
C PHE A 343 28.85 41.78 -10.83
N ASP A 344 27.97 40.81 -10.75
CA ASP A 344 26.91 40.62 -11.73
C ASP A 344 25.57 41.03 -11.11
N PHE A 345 24.86 41.94 -11.79
CA PHE A 345 23.53 42.41 -11.40
C PHE A 345 22.53 42.16 -12.52
N SER A 346 21.40 41.50 -12.19
CA SER A 346 20.27 41.31 -13.09
C SER A 346 18.95 41.42 -12.33
N PHE A 347 18.01 42.18 -12.87
CA PHE A 347 16.71 42.37 -12.29
C PHE A 347 15.62 42.57 -13.35
N PRO A 348 14.62 41.68 -13.44
CA PRO A 348 13.50 41.81 -14.36
C PRO A 348 12.54 42.91 -13.85
N ILE A 349 12.45 44.03 -14.57
CA ILE A 349 11.70 45.21 -14.11
C ILE A 349 10.22 44.94 -13.84
N LEU A 350 9.56 44.14 -14.68
CA LEU A 350 8.11 43.94 -14.58
C LEU A 350 7.73 42.79 -13.65
N LEU A 351 8.61 41.84 -13.37
CA LEU A 351 8.37 40.67 -12.49
C LEU A 351 7.08 39.85 -12.78
N ARG A 352 6.56 39.92 -14.03
CA ARG A 352 5.28 39.27 -14.39
C ARG A 352 5.33 37.78 -14.22
N LYS A 353 6.45 37.15 -14.62
CA LYS A 353 6.69 35.71 -14.53
C LYS A 353 6.71 35.23 -13.06
N GLU A 354 7.46 35.92 -12.25
CA GLU A 354 7.70 35.64 -10.83
C GLU A 354 6.40 35.80 -10.03
N ARG A 355 5.71 36.94 -10.21
CA ARG A 355 4.40 37.21 -9.59
C ARG A 355 3.33 36.21 -10.04
N GLY A 356 3.29 35.88 -11.33
CA GLY A 356 2.37 34.86 -11.85
C GLY A 356 2.61 33.49 -11.24
N LYS A 357 3.89 33.08 -11.07
CA LYS A 357 4.24 31.82 -10.41
C LYS A 357 3.84 31.78 -8.93
N ILE A 358 4.07 32.85 -8.20
CA ILE A 358 3.68 32.95 -6.78
C ILE A 358 2.16 32.84 -6.64
N ASN A 359 1.39 33.56 -7.46
CA ASN A 359 -0.07 33.48 -7.43
C ASN A 359 -0.58 32.08 -7.82
N GLN A 360 0.04 31.43 -8.82
CA GLN A 360 -0.26 30.06 -9.18
C GLN A 360 -0.08 29.11 -8.00
N ILE A 361 1.04 29.22 -7.26
CA ILE A 361 1.33 28.37 -6.11
C ILE A 361 0.37 28.69 -4.95
N ARG A 362 0.02 29.97 -4.75
CA ARG A 362 -0.98 30.36 -3.74
C ARG A 362 -2.31 29.67 -4.00
N PHE A 363 -2.80 29.72 -5.24
CA PHE A 363 -4.04 29.02 -5.61
C PHE A 363 -3.93 27.51 -5.44
N LYS A 364 -2.78 26.89 -5.75
CA LYS A 364 -2.54 25.47 -5.49
C LYS A 364 -2.55 25.13 -3.99
N LEU A 365 -2.01 25.99 -3.15
CA LEU A 365 -2.06 25.84 -1.69
C LEU A 365 -3.50 25.91 -1.19
N ASP A 366 -4.28 26.89 -1.65
CA ASP A 366 -5.68 27.05 -1.26
C ASP A 366 -6.53 25.85 -1.76
N GLN A 367 -6.32 25.41 -3.01
CA GLN A 367 -6.94 24.20 -3.55
C GLN A 367 -6.63 22.98 -2.67
N THR A 368 -5.35 22.76 -2.34
CA THR A 368 -4.94 21.59 -1.54
C THR A 368 -5.46 21.66 -0.10
N ARG A 369 -5.64 22.87 0.46
CA ARG A 369 -6.30 23.03 1.77
C ARG A 369 -7.78 22.69 1.72
N PHE A 370 -8.49 23.07 0.66
CA PHE A 370 -9.89 22.65 0.48
C PHE A 370 -10.00 21.14 0.29
N GLU A 371 -9.09 20.53 -0.51
CA GLU A 371 -8.98 19.08 -0.64
C GLU A 371 -8.76 18.40 0.74
N GLN A 372 -7.88 18.96 1.58
CA GLN A 372 -7.63 18.45 2.93
C GLN A 372 -8.88 18.50 3.82
N THR A 373 -9.61 19.63 3.79
CA THR A 373 -10.83 19.82 4.59
C THR A 373 -11.91 18.83 4.16
N GLN A 374 -12.10 18.67 2.86
CA GLN A 374 -13.06 17.73 2.29
C GLN A 374 -12.69 16.29 2.67
N LEU A 375 -11.46 15.88 2.46
CA LEU A 375 -10.99 14.54 2.76
C LEU A 375 -11.10 14.20 4.25
N ALA A 376 -10.75 15.13 5.14
CA ALA A 376 -10.90 14.94 6.59
C ALA A 376 -12.37 14.68 6.98
N ARG A 377 -13.31 15.39 6.33
CA ARG A 377 -14.75 15.16 6.53
C ARG A 377 -15.19 13.81 6.00
N GLU A 378 -14.75 13.43 4.82
CA GLU A 378 -15.07 12.13 4.20
C GLU A 378 -14.57 10.96 5.07
N ILE A 379 -13.32 11.00 5.52
CA ILE A 379 -12.74 9.98 6.39
C ILE A 379 -13.53 9.89 7.72
N SER A 380 -13.80 11.03 8.36
CA SER A 380 -14.60 11.05 9.59
C SER A 380 -15.99 10.41 9.40
N ASN A 381 -16.64 10.70 8.28
CA ASN A 381 -17.95 10.11 7.97
C ASN A 381 -17.83 8.61 7.66
N GLN A 382 -16.79 8.15 6.94
CA GLN A 382 -16.55 6.73 6.67
C GLN A 382 -16.35 5.94 7.96
N VAL A 383 -15.54 6.46 8.91
CA VAL A 383 -15.32 5.84 10.22
C VAL A 383 -16.64 5.73 10.99
N LYS A 384 -17.44 6.80 11.05
CA LYS A 384 -18.74 6.80 11.74
C LYS A 384 -19.74 5.84 11.09
N THR A 385 -19.78 5.80 9.76
CA THR A 385 -20.67 4.88 9.03
C THR A 385 -20.27 3.43 9.30
N ALA A 386 -18.98 3.09 9.26
CA ALA A 386 -18.50 1.76 9.58
C ALA A 386 -18.80 1.37 11.04
N TYR A 387 -18.67 2.29 11.98
CA TYR A 387 -19.04 2.05 13.38
C TYR A 387 -20.53 1.79 13.54
N ASN A 388 -21.39 2.58 12.91
CA ASN A 388 -22.84 2.37 12.95
C ASN A 388 -23.23 0.98 12.41
N GLU A 389 -22.55 0.50 11.36
CA GLU A 389 -22.77 -0.84 10.83
C GLU A 389 -22.34 -1.92 11.83
N VAL A 390 -21.22 -1.76 12.51
CA VAL A 390 -20.77 -2.68 13.58
C VAL A 390 -21.81 -2.77 14.69
N VAL A 391 -22.28 -1.63 15.22
CA VAL A 391 -23.29 -1.60 16.30
C VAL A 391 -24.61 -2.23 15.87
N LEU A 392 -25.07 -1.98 14.64
CA LEU A 392 -26.28 -2.61 14.09
C LEU A 392 -26.11 -4.13 14.00
N LEU A 393 -24.95 -4.60 13.52
CA LEU A 393 -24.68 -6.03 13.38
C LEU A 393 -24.61 -6.73 14.73
N GLU A 394 -24.02 -6.11 15.77
CA GLU A 394 -24.02 -6.64 17.14
C GLU A 394 -25.46 -6.90 17.65
N GLN A 395 -26.35 -5.93 17.48
CA GLN A 395 -27.74 -6.04 17.89
C GLN A 395 -28.49 -7.13 17.10
N ASN A 396 -28.26 -7.17 15.78
CA ASN A 396 -28.91 -8.16 14.91
C ASN A 396 -28.41 -9.59 15.19
N ILE A 397 -27.13 -9.79 15.53
CA ILE A 397 -26.59 -11.10 15.92
C ILE A 397 -27.25 -11.59 17.19
N ALA A 398 -27.29 -10.77 18.24
CA ALA A 398 -27.93 -11.15 19.50
C ALA A 398 -29.41 -11.57 19.32
N LEU A 399 -30.14 -10.81 18.46
CA LEU A 399 -31.53 -11.17 18.13
C LEU A 399 -31.61 -12.46 17.33
N GLN A 400 -30.72 -12.64 16.33
CA GLN A 400 -30.69 -13.84 15.49
C GLN A 400 -30.32 -15.10 16.32
N GLU A 401 -29.41 -15.00 17.27
CA GLU A 401 -29.06 -16.08 18.21
C GLU A 401 -30.28 -16.52 19.02
N SER A 402 -31.02 -15.56 19.56
CA SER A 402 -32.27 -15.85 20.27
C SER A 402 -33.31 -16.53 19.36
N MET A 403 -33.45 -16.07 18.10
CA MET A 403 -34.33 -16.66 17.12
C MET A 403 -33.92 -18.11 16.77
N VAL A 404 -32.64 -18.41 16.63
CA VAL A 404 -32.13 -19.75 16.38
C VAL A 404 -32.44 -20.65 17.55
N ALA A 405 -32.19 -20.24 18.80
CA ALA A 405 -32.50 -21.03 20.00
C ALA A 405 -34.00 -21.34 20.13
N ASN A 406 -34.87 -20.36 19.84
CA ASN A 406 -36.31 -20.58 19.84
C ASN A 406 -36.73 -21.54 18.72
N GLN A 407 -36.15 -21.45 17.53
CA GLN A 407 -36.45 -22.36 16.41
C GLN A 407 -35.95 -23.78 16.68
N GLU A 408 -34.79 -23.93 17.36
CA GLU A 408 -34.27 -25.23 17.80
C GLU A 408 -35.26 -25.92 18.77
N THR A 409 -35.71 -25.18 19.78
CA THR A 409 -36.73 -25.68 20.72
C THR A 409 -38.00 -26.08 20.00
N LEU A 410 -38.47 -25.28 19.04
CA LEU A 410 -39.68 -25.55 18.26
C LEU A 410 -39.50 -26.79 17.35
N THR A 411 -38.35 -26.95 16.77
CA THR A 411 -38.00 -28.07 15.89
C THR A 411 -37.93 -29.39 16.71
N GLU A 412 -37.29 -29.35 17.87
CA GLU A 412 -37.23 -30.51 18.77
C GLU A 412 -38.61 -30.92 19.26
N ALA A 413 -39.46 -29.97 19.64
CA ALA A 413 -40.83 -30.25 20.02
C ALA A 413 -41.63 -30.93 18.87
N GLU A 414 -41.42 -30.48 17.61
CA GLU A 414 -42.03 -31.08 16.44
C GLU A 414 -41.55 -32.52 16.19
N TYR A 415 -40.25 -32.80 16.43
CA TYR A 415 -39.71 -34.18 16.37
C TYR A 415 -40.38 -35.08 17.39
N GLN A 416 -40.62 -34.63 18.63
CA GLN A 416 -41.31 -35.42 19.65
C GLN A 416 -42.76 -35.76 19.21
N LYS A 417 -43.51 -34.76 18.68
CA LYS A 417 -44.86 -34.97 18.13
C LYS A 417 -44.84 -35.95 16.98
N PHE A 418 -43.87 -35.88 16.07
CA PHE A 418 -43.76 -36.78 14.94
C PHE A 418 -43.50 -38.22 15.39
N ARG A 419 -42.64 -38.44 16.38
CA ARG A 419 -42.39 -39.79 16.95
C ARG A 419 -43.64 -40.37 17.59
N ASN A 420 -44.50 -39.53 18.17
CA ASN A 420 -45.76 -39.96 18.75
C ASN A 420 -46.88 -40.13 17.70
N GLY A 421 -46.62 -39.83 16.43
CA GLY A 421 -47.66 -39.91 15.37
C GLY A 421 -48.60 -38.72 15.30
N GLU A 422 -48.30 -37.64 16.03
CA GLU A 422 -49.12 -36.41 16.15
C GLU A 422 -48.69 -35.30 15.17
N SER A 423 -47.71 -35.55 14.29
CA SER A 423 -47.20 -34.59 13.31
C SER A 423 -47.00 -35.25 11.95
N SER A 424 -46.78 -34.44 10.91
CA SER A 424 -46.56 -34.87 9.52
C SER A 424 -45.12 -34.64 9.07
N VAL A 425 -44.70 -35.38 8.03
CA VAL A 425 -43.40 -35.21 7.34
C VAL A 425 -43.25 -33.75 6.86
N PHE A 426 -44.35 -33.14 6.38
CA PHE A 426 -44.38 -31.76 5.91
C PHE A 426 -43.97 -30.76 7.01
N LEU A 427 -44.56 -30.89 8.21
CA LEU A 427 -44.28 -29.96 9.32
C LEU A 427 -42.84 -30.05 9.78
N ILE A 428 -42.28 -31.27 9.90
CA ILE A 428 -40.87 -31.43 10.24
C ILE A 428 -39.97 -30.82 9.17
N ASN A 429 -40.22 -31.13 7.88
CA ASN A 429 -39.44 -30.52 6.77
C ASN A 429 -39.46 -28.98 6.82
N ALA A 430 -40.64 -28.41 7.09
CA ALA A 430 -40.76 -26.94 7.21
C ALA A 430 -39.97 -26.37 8.40
N ARG A 431 -40.01 -27.03 9.58
CA ARG A 431 -39.28 -26.60 10.79
C ARG A 431 -37.75 -26.69 10.60
N GLU A 432 -37.25 -27.80 10.05
CA GLU A 432 -35.84 -27.98 9.78
C GLU A 432 -35.32 -27.00 8.70
N THR A 433 -36.09 -26.84 7.62
CA THR A 433 -35.71 -25.84 6.60
C THR A 433 -35.54 -24.48 7.22
N LYS A 434 -36.50 -24.06 8.07
CA LYS A 434 -36.45 -22.81 8.76
C LYS A 434 -35.28 -22.71 9.74
N LEU A 435 -34.94 -23.75 10.45
CA LEU A 435 -33.80 -23.79 11.36
C LEU A 435 -32.48 -23.64 10.60
N ILE A 436 -32.28 -24.36 9.52
CA ILE A 436 -31.08 -24.29 8.68
C ILE A 436 -30.93 -22.86 8.11
N GLU A 437 -32.03 -22.30 7.56
CA GLU A 437 -32.02 -20.91 7.06
C GLU A 437 -31.60 -19.92 8.14
N MET A 438 -32.16 -20.05 9.37
CA MET A 438 -31.84 -19.15 10.49
C MET A 438 -30.40 -19.31 10.95
N ARG A 439 -29.84 -20.54 10.99
CA ARG A 439 -28.42 -20.78 11.31
C ARG A 439 -27.50 -20.22 10.23
N VAL A 440 -27.82 -20.42 8.94
CA VAL A 440 -27.04 -19.81 7.83
C VAL A 440 -27.06 -18.29 7.93
N LYS A 441 -28.23 -17.69 8.22
CA LYS A 441 -28.34 -16.25 8.43
C LYS A 441 -27.52 -15.73 9.61
N LEU A 442 -27.46 -16.49 10.71
CA LEU A 442 -26.60 -16.17 11.86
C LEU A 442 -25.12 -16.11 11.44
N VAL A 443 -24.64 -17.15 10.77
CA VAL A 443 -23.25 -17.19 10.26
C VAL A 443 -22.99 -16.02 9.30
N ALA A 444 -23.94 -15.70 8.42
CA ALA A 444 -23.83 -14.55 7.53
C ALA A 444 -23.71 -13.21 8.28
N LEU A 445 -24.47 -13.01 9.36
CA LEU A 445 -24.38 -11.81 10.20
C LEU A 445 -23.05 -11.76 10.96
N GLN A 446 -22.59 -12.86 11.51
CA GLN A 446 -21.29 -12.97 12.19
C GLN A 446 -20.14 -12.67 11.22
N THR A 447 -20.18 -13.22 10.02
CA THR A 447 -19.19 -12.93 8.96
C THR A 447 -19.20 -11.45 8.55
N LYS A 448 -20.40 -10.85 8.39
CA LYS A 448 -20.53 -9.42 8.09
C LYS A 448 -19.96 -8.57 9.22
N TYR A 449 -20.15 -8.98 10.47
CA TYR A 449 -19.62 -8.29 11.64
C TYR A 449 -18.08 -8.23 11.61
N GLU A 450 -17.43 -9.38 11.33
CA GLU A 450 -15.97 -9.42 11.22
C GLU A 450 -15.45 -8.54 10.06
N LYS A 451 -16.14 -8.56 8.91
CA LYS A 451 -15.84 -7.66 7.78
C LYS A 451 -16.03 -6.19 8.16
N ALA A 452 -17.08 -5.85 8.92
CA ALA A 452 -17.35 -4.48 9.38
C ALA A 452 -16.31 -3.98 10.39
N LYS A 453 -15.83 -4.84 11.30
CA LYS A 453 -14.71 -4.53 12.22
C LYS A 453 -13.45 -4.12 11.45
N VAL A 454 -13.10 -4.90 10.44
CA VAL A 454 -11.93 -4.59 9.61
C VAL A 454 -12.16 -3.34 8.77
N MET A 455 -13.37 -3.13 8.24
CA MET A 455 -13.75 -1.91 7.54
C MET A 455 -13.61 -0.66 8.42
N LEU A 456 -13.99 -0.74 9.69
CA LEU A 456 -13.85 0.36 10.66
C LEU A 456 -12.37 0.74 10.87
N ARG A 457 -11.51 -0.25 11.07
CA ARG A 457 -10.07 -0.04 11.24
C ARG A 457 -9.40 0.48 9.95
N TRP A 458 -9.79 -0.07 8.81
CA TRP A 458 -9.33 0.39 7.51
C TRP A 458 -9.75 1.83 7.21
N ALA A 459 -11.01 2.20 7.48
CA ALA A 459 -11.53 3.55 7.30
C ALA A 459 -10.82 4.59 8.18
N ALA A 460 -10.32 4.18 9.34
CA ALA A 460 -9.47 5.00 10.19
C ALA A 460 -8.00 5.08 9.72
N GLY A 461 -7.60 4.26 8.76
CA GLY A 461 -6.22 4.16 8.28
C GLY A 461 -5.30 3.39 9.22
N GLU A 462 -5.87 2.59 10.14
CA GLU A 462 -5.10 1.77 11.10
C GLU A 462 -4.42 0.59 10.37
N ARG A 463 -3.21 0.22 10.83
CA ARG A 463 -2.46 -0.94 10.31
C ARG A 463 -2.93 -2.22 11.02
N PHE A 464 -4.13 -2.66 10.74
CA PHE A 464 -4.79 -3.78 11.42
C PHE A 464 -4.15 -5.16 11.12
N TRP A 465 -3.23 -5.20 10.21
CA TRP A 465 -2.51 -6.38 9.75
C TRP A 465 -1.11 -6.56 10.41
N GLU A 466 -0.62 -5.58 11.16
CA GLU A 466 0.62 -5.68 11.95
C GLU A 466 0.39 -6.49 13.22
#